data_45cfcd961a4917228c3afa0e1dff4de1
#
_entry.id   45cfcd961a4917228c3afa0e1dff4de1
#
_cell.length_a   1.000
_cell.length_b   1.000
_cell.length_c   1.000
_cell.angle_alpha   90.00
_cell.angle_beta   90.00
_cell.angle_gamma   90.00
#
_symmetry.space_group_name_H-M   'P 1'
#
loop_
_entity.id
_entity.type
_entity.pdbx_description
1 polymer ?
#
loop_
_entity_poly.entity_id
_entity_poly.type
_entity_poly.pdbx_seq_one_letter_code
_entity_poly.pdbx_strand_id
1 'polypeptide(L)'
;GKVVTRPVDRRENYVKRCVGLPGDTLQIINGQVMIDGKAIENPENLQFNYFVQTTGPYITEEMFRELGISKADQRLTPEGAGYEEGLIELGLDGRNVQGGLNPVYHLPLTKKMYDTLSGNKKLVGKIVIEPEEYSGEVYPLNLNTHWNRSDYGPIWIPAKGATITLTPDNLPIYERCITAYEGNKLEQKEDGIYINGVKTNQYTFQMDYYWMMGDNRHNSADSRYW
;
A
#
# COMPACT_ATOMS: atom_id res chain seq x y z
N GLY A 1 2.25 -24.05 13.96
CA GLY A 1 3.15 -24.52 12.92
C GLY A 1 4.59 -24.51 13.40
N LYS A 2 5.44 -25.39 12.82
CA LYS A 2 6.86 -25.46 13.20
C LYS A 2 7.59 -24.23 12.63
N VAL A 3 8.30 -23.48 13.44
CA VAL A 3 9.16 -22.37 12.96
C VAL A 3 10.31 -22.98 12.18
N VAL A 4 10.43 -22.60 10.91
CA VAL A 4 11.52 -23.03 10.02
C VAL A 4 12.51 -21.88 9.85
N THR A 5 13.75 -22.09 10.29
CA THR A 5 14.83 -21.15 10.06
C THR A 5 15.45 -21.42 8.67
N ARG A 6 15.50 -20.41 7.82
CA ARG A 6 16.19 -20.49 6.52
C ARG A 6 17.51 -19.74 6.57
N PRO A 7 18.61 -20.28 5.99
CA PRO A 7 19.86 -19.53 5.80
C PRO A 7 19.63 -18.23 5.03
N VAL A 8 20.48 -17.22 5.22
CA VAL A 8 20.32 -15.88 4.63
C VAL A 8 20.27 -15.94 3.09
N ASP A 9 21.04 -16.82 2.47
CA ASP A 9 21.10 -17.07 1.03
C ASP A 9 19.83 -17.72 0.44
N ARG A 10 18.94 -18.24 1.30
CA ARG A 10 17.63 -18.82 0.94
C ARG A 10 16.44 -17.98 1.37
N ARG A 11 16.68 -16.75 1.82
CA ARG A 11 15.60 -15.79 2.12
C ARG A 11 15.26 -15.02 0.85
N GLU A 12 13.98 -14.78 0.66
CA GLU A 12 13.53 -13.91 -0.43
C GLU A 12 13.99 -12.47 -0.13
N ASN A 13 14.62 -11.83 -1.11
CA ASN A 13 15.02 -10.43 -1.02
C ASN A 13 13.86 -9.58 -1.56
N TYR A 14 13.28 -8.76 -0.70
CA TYR A 14 12.26 -7.79 -1.10
C TYR A 14 12.94 -6.46 -1.43
N VAL A 15 12.78 -6.01 -2.67
CA VAL A 15 13.24 -4.68 -3.09
C VAL A 15 12.11 -3.67 -2.86
N LYS A 16 12.42 -2.59 -2.14
CA LYS A 16 11.53 -1.47 -1.91
C LYS A 16 12.29 -0.16 -2.18
N ARG A 17 11.57 0.84 -2.62
CA ARG A 17 12.12 2.18 -2.81
C ARG A 17 12.12 2.92 -1.47
N CYS A 18 13.27 3.51 -1.12
CA CYS A 18 13.33 4.47 -0.02
C CYS A 18 12.70 5.79 -0.48
N VAL A 19 11.57 6.16 0.12
CA VAL A 19 10.82 7.37 -0.22
C VAL A 19 10.84 8.43 0.87
N GLY A 20 11.29 8.07 2.07
CA GLY A 20 11.44 8.99 3.20
C GLY A 20 12.71 8.70 4.00
N LEU A 21 13.42 9.75 4.37
CA LEU A 21 14.68 9.70 5.10
C LEU A 21 14.49 10.06 6.58
N PRO A 22 15.46 9.74 7.45
CA PRO A 22 15.43 10.15 8.85
C PRO A 22 15.26 11.67 9.00
N GLY A 23 14.26 12.09 9.76
CA GLY A 23 13.92 13.51 9.98
C GLY A 23 12.83 14.06 9.07
N ASP A 24 12.51 13.39 7.98
CA ASP A 24 11.43 13.79 7.08
C ASP A 24 10.04 13.63 7.74
N THR A 25 9.09 14.46 7.32
CA THR A 25 7.67 14.26 7.59
C THR A 25 7.00 13.74 6.35
N LEU A 26 6.55 12.47 6.40
CA LEU A 26 5.91 11.78 5.29
C LEU A 26 4.40 11.84 5.42
N GLN A 27 3.72 12.08 4.30
CA GLN A 27 2.29 11.94 4.15
C GLN A 27 1.97 11.33 2.78
N ILE A 28 0.90 10.55 2.68
CA ILE A 28 0.38 10.09 1.39
C ILE A 28 -1.01 10.70 1.24
N ILE A 29 -1.26 11.32 0.09
CA ILE A 29 -2.55 11.96 -0.25
C ILE A 29 -2.97 11.45 -1.62
N ASN A 30 -4.09 10.75 -1.70
CA ASN A 30 -4.57 10.13 -2.93
C ASN A 30 -3.47 9.31 -3.66
N GLY A 31 -2.68 8.54 -2.92
CA GLY A 31 -1.58 7.72 -3.45
C GLY A 31 -0.29 8.49 -3.77
N GLN A 32 -0.30 9.83 -3.73
CA GLN A 32 0.88 10.66 -3.92
C GLN A 32 1.66 10.81 -2.61
N VAL A 33 2.96 10.45 -2.64
CA VAL A 33 3.84 10.65 -1.49
C VAL A 33 4.26 12.12 -1.41
N MET A 34 4.11 12.66 -0.21
CA MET A 34 4.52 14.01 0.17
C MET A 34 5.64 13.90 1.20
N ILE A 35 6.72 14.68 1.03
CA ILE A 35 7.79 14.85 2.01
C ILE A 35 7.85 16.33 2.39
N ASP A 36 7.75 16.61 3.68
CA ASP A 36 7.71 17.98 4.23
C ASP A 36 6.70 18.88 3.50
N GLY A 37 5.51 18.31 3.21
CA GLY A 37 4.41 18.98 2.52
C GLY A 37 4.61 19.17 1.01
N LYS A 38 5.65 18.59 0.42
CA LYS A 38 5.93 18.68 -1.03
C LYS A 38 5.79 17.33 -1.68
N ALA A 39 5.10 17.27 -2.83
CA ALA A 39 5.01 16.05 -3.62
C ALA A 39 6.40 15.64 -4.14
N ILE A 40 6.76 14.37 -3.94
CA ILE A 40 7.94 13.79 -4.58
C ILE A 40 7.60 13.32 -6.00
N GLU A 41 8.60 13.25 -6.85
CA GLU A 41 8.45 12.68 -8.19
C GLU A 41 8.10 11.19 -8.12
N ASN A 42 7.06 10.80 -8.83
CA ASN A 42 6.66 9.40 -8.91
C ASN A 42 7.58 8.63 -9.86
N PRO A 43 8.00 7.40 -9.49
CA PRO A 43 8.77 6.56 -10.40
C PRO A 43 7.96 6.22 -11.66
N GLU A 44 8.63 6.10 -12.80
CA GLU A 44 8.00 5.79 -14.11
C GLU A 44 7.16 4.51 -14.05
N ASN A 45 7.62 3.52 -13.29
CA ASN A 45 6.96 2.23 -13.14
C ASN A 45 6.00 2.15 -11.93
N LEU A 46 5.55 3.29 -11.41
CA LEU A 46 4.53 3.33 -10.37
C LEU A 46 3.25 2.65 -10.84
N GLN A 47 2.76 1.69 -10.07
CA GLN A 47 1.56 0.91 -10.40
C GLN A 47 0.52 0.97 -9.30
N PHE A 48 -0.74 1.00 -9.73
CA PHE A 48 -1.91 0.75 -8.90
C PHE A 48 -2.74 -0.38 -9.53
N ASN A 49 -3.54 -1.07 -8.75
CA ASN A 49 -4.48 -2.04 -9.28
C ASN A 49 -5.74 -1.35 -9.82
N TYR A 50 -6.21 -1.86 -10.93
CA TYR A 50 -7.43 -1.40 -11.59
C TYR A 50 -8.29 -2.58 -12.00
N PHE A 51 -9.60 -2.38 -11.95
CA PHE A 51 -10.55 -3.21 -12.65
C PHE A 51 -10.76 -2.65 -14.06
N VAL A 52 -10.56 -3.48 -15.07
CA VAL A 52 -10.65 -3.13 -16.49
C VAL A 52 -11.75 -3.96 -17.11
N GLN A 53 -12.91 -3.36 -17.40
CA GLN A 53 -14.00 -4.01 -18.11
C GLN A 53 -13.85 -3.80 -19.61
N THR A 54 -13.91 -4.90 -20.37
CA THR A 54 -13.89 -4.82 -21.82
C THR A 54 -15.27 -4.51 -22.38
N THR A 55 -15.34 -4.29 -23.69
CA THR A 55 -16.60 -4.11 -24.44
C THR A 55 -17.23 -5.42 -24.89
N GLY A 56 -16.63 -6.57 -24.49
CA GLY A 56 -17.05 -7.92 -24.86
C GLY A 56 -15.89 -8.84 -25.22
N PRO A 57 -14.93 -8.41 -26.06
CA PRO A 57 -13.77 -9.25 -26.40
C PRO A 57 -12.81 -9.38 -25.19
N TYR A 58 -12.10 -10.50 -25.13
CA TYR A 58 -11.00 -10.69 -24.20
C TYR A 58 -9.77 -9.87 -24.63
N ILE A 59 -8.95 -9.44 -23.66
CA ILE A 59 -7.62 -8.88 -23.93
C ILE A 59 -6.73 -10.00 -24.43
N THR A 60 -6.07 -9.80 -25.58
CA THR A 60 -5.23 -10.82 -26.19
C THR A 60 -3.87 -10.96 -25.49
N GLU A 61 -3.24 -12.14 -25.60
CA GLU A 61 -1.88 -12.36 -25.08
C GLU A 61 -0.85 -11.40 -25.71
N GLU A 62 -1.06 -11.03 -26.99
CA GLU A 62 -0.22 -10.08 -27.70
C GLU A 62 -0.31 -8.69 -27.04
N MET A 63 -1.51 -8.22 -26.74
CA MET A 63 -1.71 -6.95 -26.05
C MET A 63 -1.14 -6.94 -24.63
N PHE A 64 -1.28 -8.03 -23.87
CA PHE A 64 -0.64 -8.15 -22.57
C PHE A 64 0.89 -8.06 -22.67
N ARG A 65 1.46 -8.69 -23.69
CA ARG A 65 2.91 -8.63 -23.95
C ARG A 65 3.37 -7.23 -24.34
N GLU A 66 2.62 -6.53 -25.20
CA GLU A 66 2.91 -5.14 -25.59
C GLU A 66 2.82 -4.17 -24.41
N LEU A 67 1.86 -4.39 -23.51
CA LEU A 67 1.73 -3.64 -22.26
C LEU A 67 2.81 -3.98 -21.23
N GLY A 68 3.49 -5.13 -21.37
CA GLY A 68 4.46 -5.61 -20.40
C GLY A 68 3.83 -6.21 -19.14
N ILE A 69 2.55 -6.62 -19.20
CA ILE A 69 1.84 -7.25 -18.08
C ILE A 69 2.22 -8.74 -18.02
N SER A 70 2.79 -9.17 -16.88
CA SER A 70 3.22 -10.55 -16.68
C SER A 70 2.05 -11.52 -16.67
N LYS A 71 2.31 -12.81 -17.01
CA LYS A 71 1.25 -13.84 -16.96
C LYS A 71 0.63 -14.00 -15.56
N ALA A 72 1.39 -13.79 -14.52
CA ALA A 72 0.92 -13.85 -13.13
C ALA A 72 -0.06 -12.72 -12.78
N ASP A 73 0.05 -11.59 -13.49
CA ASP A 73 -0.77 -10.41 -13.27
C ASP A 73 -2.00 -10.33 -14.19
N GLN A 74 -2.12 -11.25 -15.17
CA GLN A 74 -3.27 -11.34 -16.10
C GLN A 74 -4.45 -12.01 -15.42
N ARG A 75 -5.05 -11.33 -14.43
CA ARG A 75 -6.14 -11.90 -13.62
C ARG A 75 -7.50 -11.48 -14.17
N LEU A 76 -8.23 -12.44 -14.72
CA LEU A 76 -9.66 -12.31 -14.99
C LEU A 76 -10.42 -12.46 -13.67
N THR A 77 -11.39 -11.58 -13.41
CA THR A 77 -12.24 -11.73 -12.20
C THR A 77 -13.12 -12.97 -12.34
N PRO A 78 -13.33 -13.73 -11.25
CA PRO A 78 -14.22 -14.90 -11.29
C PRO A 78 -15.65 -14.53 -11.69
N GLU A 79 -16.31 -15.41 -12.40
CA GLU A 79 -17.75 -15.33 -12.67
C GLU A 79 -18.52 -15.81 -11.44
N GLY A 80 -19.64 -15.15 -11.11
CA GLY A 80 -20.54 -15.57 -10.03
C GLY A 80 -21.23 -14.40 -9.35
N ALA A 81 -22.45 -14.62 -8.86
CA ALA A 81 -23.33 -13.57 -8.35
C ALA A 81 -22.68 -12.65 -7.29
N GLY A 82 -21.89 -13.21 -6.37
CA GLY A 82 -21.26 -12.40 -5.32
C GLY A 82 -20.16 -11.45 -5.83
N TYR A 83 -19.49 -11.80 -6.93
CA TYR A 83 -18.50 -10.91 -7.58
C TYR A 83 -19.19 -9.89 -8.47
N GLU A 84 -20.24 -10.30 -9.18
CA GLU A 84 -20.96 -9.42 -10.10
C GLU A 84 -21.57 -8.21 -9.38
N GLU A 85 -22.18 -8.40 -8.23
CA GLU A 85 -22.76 -7.31 -7.44
C GLU A 85 -21.72 -6.25 -7.10
N GLY A 86 -20.55 -6.64 -6.57
CA GLY A 86 -19.48 -5.72 -6.26
C GLY A 86 -18.91 -4.99 -7.49
N LEU A 87 -18.81 -5.68 -8.64
CA LEU A 87 -18.36 -5.05 -9.89
C LEU A 87 -19.39 -4.04 -10.41
N ILE A 88 -20.69 -4.34 -10.30
CA ILE A 88 -21.77 -3.43 -10.69
C ILE A 88 -21.79 -2.19 -9.78
N GLU A 89 -21.57 -2.34 -8.47
CA GLU A 89 -21.45 -1.20 -7.54
C GLU A 89 -20.31 -0.26 -7.91
N LEU A 90 -19.21 -0.81 -8.46
CA LEU A 90 -18.11 -0.03 -9.03
C LEU A 90 -18.46 0.58 -10.41
N GLY A 91 -19.67 0.30 -10.90
CA GLY A 91 -20.15 0.73 -12.21
C GLY A 91 -19.52 0.00 -13.38
N LEU A 92 -19.04 -1.22 -13.17
CA LEU A 92 -18.55 -2.15 -14.21
C LEU A 92 -19.73 -3.04 -14.64
N ASP A 93 -20.74 -2.42 -15.22
CA ASP A 93 -22.06 -2.99 -15.50
C ASP A 93 -22.28 -3.32 -17.00
N GLY A 94 -21.24 -3.19 -17.82
CA GLY A 94 -21.29 -3.53 -19.25
C GLY A 94 -21.63 -5.01 -19.45
N ARG A 95 -22.62 -5.31 -20.32
CA ARG A 95 -23.12 -6.67 -20.52
C ARG A 95 -22.93 -7.16 -21.94
N ASN A 96 -22.73 -8.47 -22.08
CA ASN A 96 -22.69 -9.16 -23.36
C ASN A 96 -24.14 -9.44 -23.86
N VAL A 97 -24.22 -9.94 -25.07
CA VAL A 97 -25.52 -10.26 -25.75
C VAL A 97 -26.33 -11.33 -25.03
N GLN A 98 -25.75 -12.13 -24.16
CA GLN A 98 -26.39 -13.17 -23.34
C GLN A 98 -26.82 -12.67 -21.97
N GLY A 99 -26.55 -11.38 -21.64
CA GLY A 99 -26.94 -10.73 -20.41
C GLY A 99 -25.92 -10.87 -19.26
N GLY A 100 -24.85 -11.63 -19.43
CA GLY A 100 -23.73 -11.69 -18.48
C GLY A 100 -22.83 -10.47 -18.54
N LEU A 101 -22.03 -10.23 -17.51
CA LEU A 101 -21.05 -9.15 -17.54
C LEU A 101 -20.01 -9.39 -18.64
N ASN A 102 -19.58 -8.31 -19.27
CA ASN A 102 -18.40 -8.34 -20.11
C ASN A 102 -17.16 -8.69 -19.26
N PRO A 103 -16.12 -9.30 -19.87
CA PRO A 103 -14.91 -9.66 -19.13
C PRO A 103 -14.33 -8.49 -18.34
N VAL A 104 -14.06 -8.72 -17.06
CA VAL A 104 -13.41 -7.75 -16.16
C VAL A 104 -12.09 -8.34 -15.70
N TYR A 105 -11.02 -7.60 -15.90
CA TYR A 105 -9.67 -7.95 -15.45
C TYR A 105 -9.29 -7.13 -14.23
N HIS A 106 -8.53 -7.71 -13.33
CA HIS A 106 -7.89 -7.02 -12.20
C HIS A 106 -6.39 -6.95 -12.46
N LEU A 107 -5.90 -5.75 -12.85
CA LEU A 107 -4.56 -5.56 -13.39
C LEU A 107 -3.78 -4.49 -12.65
N PRO A 108 -2.49 -4.71 -12.34
CA PRO A 108 -1.58 -3.64 -11.92
C PRO A 108 -1.17 -2.82 -13.16
N LEU A 109 -1.53 -1.55 -13.18
CA LEU A 109 -1.25 -0.67 -14.32
C LEU A 109 -0.36 0.50 -13.91
N THR A 110 0.67 0.77 -14.72
CA THR A 110 1.35 2.07 -14.74
C THR A 110 0.46 3.10 -15.43
N LYS A 111 0.81 4.39 -15.29
CA LYS A 111 0.10 5.45 -16.03
C LYS A 111 0.09 5.20 -17.52
N LYS A 112 1.22 4.79 -18.09
CA LYS A 112 1.34 4.50 -19.53
C LYS A 112 0.42 3.35 -19.97
N MET A 113 0.37 2.26 -19.21
CA MET A 113 -0.54 1.13 -19.48
C MET A 113 -2.00 1.57 -19.37
N TYR A 114 -2.35 2.34 -18.33
CA TYR A 114 -3.68 2.91 -18.17
C TYR A 114 -4.08 3.79 -19.37
N ASP A 115 -3.21 4.72 -19.76
CA ASP A 115 -3.48 5.63 -20.90
C ASP A 115 -3.67 4.83 -22.21
N THR A 116 -2.85 3.79 -22.44
CA THR A 116 -2.97 2.91 -23.60
C THR A 116 -4.30 2.16 -23.62
N LEU A 117 -4.68 1.54 -22.51
CA LEU A 117 -5.94 0.80 -22.39
C LEU A 117 -7.15 1.74 -22.48
N SER A 118 -7.13 2.86 -21.76
CA SER A 118 -8.23 3.83 -21.75
C SER A 118 -8.44 4.51 -23.10
N GLY A 119 -7.39 4.61 -23.92
CA GLY A 119 -7.45 5.10 -25.30
C GLY A 119 -8.09 4.11 -26.27
N ASN A 120 -8.05 2.82 -25.98
CA ASN A 120 -8.62 1.77 -26.85
C ASN A 120 -10.12 1.53 -26.57
N LYS A 121 -10.96 2.48 -26.98
CA LYS A 121 -12.42 2.45 -26.77
C LYS A 121 -13.14 1.29 -27.48
N LYS A 122 -12.50 0.63 -28.43
CA LYS A 122 -13.07 -0.55 -29.10
C LYS A 122 -12.95 -1.81 -28.22
N LEU A 123 -11.95 -1.85 -27.35
CA LEU A 123 -11.69 -2.98 -26.48
C LEU A 123 -12.11 -2.71 -25.03
N VAL A 124 -11.85 -1.52 -24.54
CA VAL A 124 -12.05 -1.16 -23.11
C VAL A 124 -13.24 -0.23 -22.95
N GLY A 125 -14.25 -0.70 -22.23
CA GLY A 125 -15.44 0.05 -21.88
C GLY A 125 -15.22 0.97 -20.68
N LYS A 126 -14.65 0.42 -19.61
CA LYS A 126 -14.45 1.15 -18.36
C LYS A 126 -13.21 0.67 -17.59
N ILE A 127 -12.55 1.59 -16.92
CA ILE A 127 -11.44 1.31 -16.00
C ILE A 127 -11.76 2.01 -14.67
N VAL A 128 -11.67 1.27 -13.57
CA VAL A 128 -11.88 1.77 -12.20
C VAL A 128 -10.69 1.38 -11.35
N ILE A 129 -10.16 2.31 -10.57
CA ILE A 129 -9.10 1.99 -9.59
C ILE A 129 -9.67 1.06 -8.52
N GLU A 130 -8.86 0.12 -8.04
CA GLU A 130 -9.23 -0.76 -6.94
C GLU A 130 -9.54 0.07 -5.69
N PRO A 131 -10.76 -0.08 -5.11
CA PRO A 131 -11.15 0.67 -3.92
C PRO A 131 -10.30 0.34 -2.69
N GLU A 132 -10.26 1.27 -1.74
CA GLU A 132 -9.48 1.10 -0.51
C GLU A 132 -10.02 -0.02 0.40
N GLU A 133 -11.30 -0.33 0.32
CA GLU A 133 -11.96 -1.41 1.06
C GLU A 133 -11.41 -2.80 0.72
N TYR A 134 -10.74 -2.93 -0.44
CA TYR A 134 -10.07 -4.17 -0.84
C TYR A 134 -8.66 -4.31 -0.23
N SER A 135 -8.16 -3.27 0.45
CA SER A 135 -6.87 -3.33 1.13
C SER A 135 -6.99 -3.85 2.57
N GLY A 136 -5.88 -4.39 3.10
CA GLY A 136 -5.76 -4.65 4.52
C GLY A 136 -5.56 -3.35 5.32
N GLU A 137 -5.74 -3.44 6.65
CA GLU A 137 -5.47 -2.34 7.56
C GLU A 137 -3.99 -1.94 7.52
N VAL A 138 -3.72 -0.64 7.60
CA VAL A 138 -2.37 -0.09 7.67
C VAL A 138 -1.91 0.10 9.11
N TYR A 139 -0.60 0.15 9.31
CA TYR A 139 0.02 0.40 10.62
C TYR A 139 -0.10 1.89 11.01
N PRO A 140 -0.33 2.21 12.28
CA PRO A 140 -0.63 1.34 13.41
C PRO A 140 -2.11 0.89 13.43
N LEU A 141 -2.32 -0.41 13.64
CA LEU A 141 -3.64 -1.05 13.55
C LEU A 141 -4.69 -0.53 14.56
N ASN A 142 -4.24 -0.02 15.68
CA ASN A 142 -5.12 0.39 16.79
C ASN A 142 -5.31 1.90 16.90
N LEU A 143 -4.87 2.65 15.90
CA LEU A 143 -4.99 4.10 15.90
C LEU A 143 -6.21 4.50 15.05
N ASN A 144 -7.15 5.22 15.63
CA ASN A 144 -8.33 5.72 14.93
C ASN A 144 -7.98 6.94 14.05
N THR A 145 -7.10 6.73 13.07
CA THR A 145 -6.60 7.77 12.15
C THR A 145 -7.41 7.87 10.87
N HIS A 146 -8.24 6.86 10.57
CA HIS A 146 -8.84 6.66 9.25
C HIS A 146 -7.81 6.55 8.11
N TRP A 147 -6.56 6.19 8.43
CA TRP A 147 -5.52 5.98 7.42
C TRP A 147 -5.80 4.72 6.61
N ASN A 148 -5.46 4.80 5.35
CA ASN A 148 -5.48 3.69 4.41
C ASN A 148 -4.19 3.70 3.56
N ARG A 149 -4.07 2.80 2.61
CA ARG A 149 -2.85 2.68 1.79
C ARG A 149 -2.60 3.89 0.88
N SER A 150 -3.65 4.68 0.54
CA SER A 150 -3.57 5.84 -0.36
C SER A 150 -3.66 7.18 0.37
N ASP A 151 -4.19 7.19 1.60
CA ASP A 151 -4.26 8.37 2.46
C ASP A 151 -3.69 8.03 3.84
N TYR A 152 -2.46 8.45 4.09
CA TYR A 152 -1.66 8.01 5.22
C TYR A 152 -0.84 9.16 5.82
N GLY A 153 -0.71 9.18 7.15
CA GLY A 153 0.06 10.19 7.84
C GLY A 153 -0.71 11.50 8.09
N PRO A 154 -0.01 12.62 8.42
CA PRO A 154 1.45 12.75 8.41
C PRO A 154 2.14 11.98 9.54
N ILE A 155 3.34 11.46 9.26
CA ILE A 155 4.23 10.89 10.26
C ILE A 155 5.64 11.49 10.12
N TRP A 156 6.29 11.71 11.24
CA TRP A 156 7.69 12.07 11.26
C TRP A 156 8.54 10.79 11.31
N ILE A 157 9.56 10.68 10.46
CA ILE A 157 10.46 9.52 10.37
C ILE A 157 11.61 9.72 11.36
N PRO A 158 11.79 8.82 12.35
CA PRO A 158 12.79 9.03 13.39
C PRO A 158 14.22 9.08 12.87
N ALA A 159 15.00 10.01 13.40
CA ALA A 159 16.43 10.15 13.17
C ALA A 159 17.20 9.81 14.45
N LYS A 160 18.35 9.18 14.30
CA LYS A 160 19.27 8.87 15.41
C LYS A 160 19.63 10.13 16.19
N GLY A 161 19.50 10.06 17.51
CA GLY A 161 19.81 11.16 18.43
C GLY A 161 18.68 12.21 18.56
N ALA A 162 17.66 12.13 17.73
CA ALA A 162 16.50 13.02 17.86
C ALA A 162 15.59 12.55 19.01
N THR A 163 15.06 13.51 19.75
CA THR A 163 14.18 13.29 20.90
C THR A 163 12.77 13.76 20.56
N ILE A 164 11.79 12.92 20.83
CA ILE A 164 10.37 13.28 20.72
C ILE A 164 9.68 13.26 22.07
N THR A 165 8.60 14.04 22.18
CA THR A 165 7.66 13.91 23.29
C THR A 165 6.61 12.87 22.93
N LEU A 166 6.52 11.82 23.75
CA LEU A 166 5.52 10.76 23.62
C LEU A 166 4.19 11.22 24.20
N THR A 167 3.14 11.00 23.46
CA THR A 167 1.75 11.24 23.85
C THR A 167 0.92 9.98 23.59
N PRO A 168 -0.26 9.82 24.19
CA PRO A 168 -1.15 8.72 23.84
C PRO A 168 -1.46 8.62 22.35
N ASP A 169 -1.49 9.77 21.62
CA ASP A 169 -1.84 9.82 20.21
C ASP A 169 -0.68 9.36 19.29
N ASN A 170 0.57 9.69 19.63
CA ASN A 170 1.72 9.31 18.81
C ASN A 170 2.42 8.04 19.26
N LEU A 171 2.13 7.58 20.47
CA LEU A 171 2.75 6.36 21.02
C LEU A 171 2.57 5.13 20.12
N PRO A 172 1.37 4.84 19.58
CA PRO A 172 1.19 3.69 18.69
C PRO A 172 2.05 3.76 17.41
N ILE A 173 2.36 4.97 16.93
CA ILE A 173 3.19 5.18 15.73
C ILE A 173 4.64 4.76 16.02
N TYR A 174 5.16 5.09 17.20
CA TYR A 174 6.59 4.88 17.55
C TYR A 174 6.85 3.66 18.43
N GLU A 175 5.81 3.03 18.97
CA GLU A 175 5.92 1.88 19.88
C GLU A 175 6.83 0.79 19.31
N ARG A 176 6.67 0.47 18.02
CA ARG A 176 7.45 -0.59 17.38
C ARG A 176 8.91 -0.20 17.22
N CYS A 177 9.21 1.06 16.93
CA CYS A 177 10.57 1.56 16.90
C CYS A 177 11.23 1.40 18.27
N ILE A 178 10.53 1.82 19.34
CA ILE A 178 11.02 1.81 20.71
C ILE A 178 11.22 0.37 21.21
N THR A 179 10.25 -0.51 20.98
CA THR A 179 10.21 -1.85 21.57
C THR A 179 10.90 -2.90 20.70
N ALA A 180 10.40 -3.11 19.47
CA ALA A 180 10.85 -4.21 18.63
C ALA A 180 12.22 -3.95 18.00
N TYR A 181 12.52 -2.72 17.61
CA TYR A 181 13.77 -2.41 16.92
C TYR A 181 14.87 -1.94 17.88
N GLU A 182 14.54 -1.12 18.86
CA GLU A 182 15.53 -0.63 19.85
C GLU A 182 15.53 -1.40 21.16
N GLY A 183 14.68 -2.43 21.29
CA GLY A 183 14.73 -3.43 22.37
C GLY A 183 14.32 -2.92 23.75
N ASN A 184 13.60 -1.80 23.83
CA ASN A 184 13.16 -1.24 25.08
C ASN A 184 11.84 -1.88 25.55
N LYS A 185 11.63 -1.90 26.87
CA LYS A 185 10.34 -2.23 27.46
C LYS A 185 9.50 -0.97 27.60
N LEU A 186 8.36 -0.91 26.90
CA LEU A 186 7.40 0.19 26.95
C LEU A 186 6.16 -0.25 27.72
N GLU A 187 5.72 0.55 28.67
CA GLU A 187 4.51 0.32 29.44
C GLU A 187 3.71 1.63 29.54
N GLN A 188 2.43 1.58 29.22
CA GLN A 188 1.49 2.66 29.47
C GLN A 188 0.68 2.33 30.72
N LYS A 189 0.71 3.22 31.72
CA LYS A 189 -0.03 3.09 32.98
C LYS A 189 -0.98 4.27 33.16
N GLU A 190 -1.86 4.20 34.14
CA GLU A 190 -2.82 5.28 34.42
C GLU A 190 -2.15 6.64 34.65
N ASP A 191 -0.94 6.62 35.24
CA ASP A 191 -0.19 7.81 35.61
C ASP A 191 0.86 8.24 34.59
N GLY A 192 1.02 7.52 33.47
CA GLY A 192 1.94 7.92 32.40
C GLY A 192 2.62 6.78 31.66
N ILE A 193 3.61 7.16 30.84
CA ILE A 193 4.42 6.26 30.02
C ILE A 193 5.69 5.89 30.78
N TYR A 194 6.08 4.62 30.70
CA TYR A 194 7.29 4.07 31.31
C TYR A 194 8.14 3.39 30.26
N ILE A 195 9.42 3.73 30.21
CA ILE A 195 10.42 3.09 29.35
C ILE A 195 11.48 2.47 30.25
N ASN A 196 11.67 1.14 30.14
CA ASN A 196 12.57 0.35 30.99
C ASN A 196 12.33 0.59 32.49
N GLY A 197 11.07 0.78 32.89
CA GLY A 197 10.65 1.01 34.29
C GLY A 197 10.81 2.46 34.76
N VAL A 198 11.33 3.36 33.95
CA VAL A 198 11.47 4.79 34.29
C VAL A 198 10.29 5.55 33.68
N LYS A 199 9.58 6.33 34.49
CA LYS A 199 8.51 7.22 34.03
C LYS A 199 9.10 8.35 33.20
N THR A 200 8.68 8.45 31.94
CA THR A 200 9.14 9.49 31.02
C THR A 200 8.11 9.73 29.91
N ASN A 201 8.04 10.94 29.42
CA ASN A 201 7.29 11.28 28.21
C ASN A 201 8.21 11.67 27.05
N GLN A 202 9.51 11.41 27.17
CA GLN A 202 10.48 11.69 26.11
C GLN A 202 11.22 10.43 25.74
N TYR A 203 11.50 10.31 24.43
CA TYR A 203 12.29 9.24 23.90
C TYR A 203 13.31 9.76 22.88
N THR A 204 14.58 9.34 23.03
CA THR A 204 15.65 9.65 22.09
C THR A 204 15.98 8.40 21.28
N PHE A 205 15.78 8.47 19.97
CA PHE A 205 16.02 7.35 19.06
C PHE A 205 17.51 7.02 18.95
N GLN A 206 17.83 5.73 18.94
CA GLN A 206 19.19 5.22 18.85
C GLN A 206 19.59 4.87 17.41
N MET A 207 18.62 4.78 16.49
CA MET A 207 18.82 4.42 15.08
C MET A 207 18.15 5.42 14.16
N ASP A 208 18.62 5.44 12.91
CA ASP A 208 17.95 6.10 11.80
C ASP A 208 16.87 5.16 11.23
N TYR A 209 15.72 5.72 10.87
CA TYR A 209 14.61 5.01 10.23
C TYR A 209 14.39 5.52 8.82
N TYR A 210 13.88 4.64 7.98
CA TYR A 210 13.65 4.94 6.57
C TYR A 210 12.27 4.44 6.18
N TRP A 211 11.57 5.22 5.36
CA TRP A 211 10.28 4.80 4.84
C TRP A 211 10.42 4.15 3.48
N MET A 212 10.04 2.88 3.41
CA MET A 212 10.22 2.05 2.24
C MET A 212 8.87 1.73 1.61
N MET A 213 8.73 1.95 0.30
CA MET A 213 7.50 1.62 -0.45
C MET A 213 7.81 0.85 -1.73
N GLY A 214 6.94 -0.10 -2.07
CA GLY A 214 7.00 -0.76 -3.37
C GLY A 214 6.43 0.12 -4.48
N ASP A 215 6.98 0.02 -5.69
CA ASP A 215 6.45 0.76 -6.85
C ASP A 215 5.07 0.23 -7.27
N ASN A 216 4.78 -1.07 -7.04
CA ASN A 216 3.42 -1.59 -7.13
C ASN A 216 2.67 -1.33 -5.80
N ARG A 217 2.04 -0.15 -5.71
CA ARG A 217 1.50 0.42 -4.46
C ARG A 217 0.41 -0.43 -3.82
N HIS A 218 -0.40 -1.12 -4.60
CA HIS A 218 -1.49 -1.95 -4.10
C HIS A 218 -1.07 -3.39 -3.78
N ASN A 219 0.07 -3.86 -4.31
CA ASN A 219 0.60 -5.21 -4.10
C ASN A 219 1.94 -5.21 -3.36
N SER A 220 2.13 -4.32 -2.41
CA SER A 220 3.39 -4.23 -1.66
C SER A 220 3.13 -4.29 -0.16
N ALA A 221 3.70 -5.30 0.50
CA ALA A 221 3.90 -5.28 1.94
C ALA A 221 5.13 -4.41 2.24
N ASP A 222 4.92 -3.19 2.70
CA ASP A 222 5.94 -2.18 2.92
C ASP A 222 5.68 -1.37 4.21
N SER A 223 6.38 -0.24 4.40
CA SER A 223 6.32 0.51 5.65
C SER A 223 4.95 1.03 6.05
N ARG A 224 3.95 0.94 5.18
CA ARG A 224 2.55 1.23 5.54
C ARG A 224 1.91 0.14 6.40
N TYR A 225 2.50 -1.07 6.47
CA TYR A 225 1.90 -2.24 7.10
C TYR A 225 2.70 -2.81 8.28
N TRP A 226 3.95 -2.37 8.46
CA TRP A 226 4.83 -2.90 9.55
C TRP A 226 5.91 -1.93 10.00
#